data_ba42e4cbfabdbc008f9c6afa52f2ab95
#
_entry.id   ba42e4cbfabdbc008f9c6afa52f2ab95
#
_cell.length_a   1.000
_cell.length_b   1.000
_cell.length_c   1.000
_cell.angle_alpha   90.00
_cell.angle_beta   90.00
_cell.angle_gamma   90.00
#
_symmetry.space_group_name_H-M   'P 1'
#
loop_
_entity.id
_entity.type
_entity.pdbx_description
1 polymer ?
#
loop_
_entity_poly.entity_id
_entity_poly.type
_entity_poly.pdbx_seq_one_letter_code
_entity_poly.pdbx_strand_id
1 'polypeptide(L)'
;FCYEMAESLSKIAQALGKDAKIHIKLDTGMNRIGFKPTKESVDIIEKIAKLPNIKIQGIFTHFACADEADKTETYEQERKYDQFITWLEERDIYIPIKHVSNSASIIDLDGFRKDMVRSGIITYGLYPSEEVSKDVLDLRPAMELKTHIVYIKEVEAGEGISYNHTYVTDKKTKIATIPVGYADGYPRSLSSKGKVLIRGQYAPIIGRICMDQF
;
A
#
# COMPACT_ATOMS: atom_id res chain seq x y z
N PHE A 1 -2.75 -7.89 17.74
CA PHE A 1 -4.15 -7.95 17.30
C PHE A 1 -4.92 -9.12 17.96
N CYS A 2 -4.33 -9.85 18.90
CA CYS A 2 -5.01 -10.80 19.77
C CYS A 2 -4.28 -10.91 21.13
N TYR A 3 -4.96 -11.45 22.14
CA TYR A 3 -4.42 -11.55 23.48
C TYR A 3 -3.23 -12.53 23.58
N GLU A 4 -3.33 -13.66 22.91
CA GLU A 4 -2.32 -14.75 22.94
C GLU A 4 -0.95 -14.27 22.43
N MET A 5 -0.94 -13.39 21.42
CA MET A 5 0.31 -12.78 20.94
C MET A 5 0.91 -11.85 21.99
N ALA A 6 0.08 -11.05 22.64
CA ALA A 6 0.55 -10.14 23.70
C ALA A 6 1.08 -10.95 24.89
N GLU A 7 0.41 -12.01 25.29
CA GLU A 7 0.86 -12.92 26.37
C GLU A 7 2.19 -13.60 26.01
N SER A 8 2.31 -14.12 24.80
CA SER A 8 3.57 -14.74 24.34
C SER A 8 4.71 -13.75 24.33
N LEU A 9 4.45 -12.52 23.84
CA LEU A 9 5.44 -11.43 23.84
C LEU A 9 5.83 -11.03 25.28
N SER A 10 4.87 -10.97 26.20
CA SER A 10 5.12 -10.69 27.63
C SER A 10 6.09 -11.72 28.24
N LYS A 11 5.86 -13.01 28.02
CA LYS A 11 6.74 -14.09 28.51
C LYS A 11 8.17 -13.93 27.99
N ILE A 12 8.34 -13.60 26.71
CA ILE A 12 9.67 -13.37 26.11
C ILE A 12 10.32 -12.11 26.69
N ALA A 13 9.56 -11.03 26.80
CA ALA A 13 10.04 -9.76 27.34
C ALA A 13 10.54 -9.90 28.78
N GLN A 14 9.80 -10.66 29.61
CA GLN A 14 10.22 -10.99 30.98
C GLN A 14 11.52 -11.80 30.99
N ALA A 15 11.63 -12.83 30.17
CA ALA A 15 12.84 -13.66 30.08
C ALA A 15 14.08 -12.86 29.66
N LEU A 16 13.88 -11.80 28.87
CA LEU A 16 14.96 -10.91 28.42
C LEU A 16 15.21 -9.71 29.35
N GLY A 17 14.40 -9.54 30.41
CA GLY A 17 14.47 -8.38 31.30
C GLY A 17 14.22 -7.03 30.59
N LYS A 18 13.36 -7.01 29.56
CA LYS A 18 13.07 -5.83 28.74
C LYS A 18 11.57 -5.58 28.64
N ASP A 19 11.20 -4.33 28.40
CA ASP A 19 9.82 -3.98 28.07
C ASP A 19 9.58 -4.12 26.56
N ALA A 20 8.46 -4.72 26.20
CA ALA A 20 7.95 -4.75 24.84
C ALA A 20 6.92 -3.63 24.63
N LYS A 21 7.22 -2.70 23.74
CA LYS A 21 6.32 -1.63 23.34
C LYS A 21 5.45 -2.11 22.19
N ILE A 22 4.14 -1.99 22.33
CA ILE A 22 3.18 -2.48 21.34
C ILE A 22 2.20 -1.40 20.92
N HIS A 23 1.65 -1.55 19.72
CA HIS A 23 0.50 -0.80 19.24
C HIS A 23 -0.70 -1.73 19.08
N ILE A 24 -1.83 -1.34 19.62
CA ILE A 24 -3.10 -2.04 19.46
C ILE A 24 -3.66 -1.73 18.07
N LYS A 25 -3.99 -2.76 17.29
CA LYS A 25 -4.72 -2.60 16.02
C LYS A 25 -6.21 -2.76 16.26
N LEU A 26 -6.96 -1.70 15.97
CA LEU A 26 -8.42 -1.70 15.97
C LEU A 26 -8.94 -1.85 14.54
N ASP A 27 -9.87 -2.77 14.31
CA ASP A 27 -10.51 -2.98 13.02
C ASP A 27 -11.87 -2.29 12.98
N THR A 28 -11.88 -1.08 12.46
CA THR A 28 -13.09 -0.25 12.36
C THR A 28 -13.87 -0.42 11.04
N GLY A 29 -13.33 -1.24 10.10
CA GLY A 29 -14.02 -1.48 8.82
C GLY A 29 -13.15 -2.12 7.73
N MET A 30 -11.81 -2.14 7.88
CA MET A 30 -10.92 -2.78 6.90
C MET A 30 -11.08 -4.30 6.83
N ASN A 31 -11.53 -4.94 7.92
CA ASN A 31 -11.78 -6.39 8.04
C ASN A 31 -10.58 -7.29 7.67
N ARG A 32 -9.38 -6.81 7.95
CA ARG A 32 -8.14 -7.54 7.67
C ARG A 32 -7.51 -8.15 8.92
N ILE A 33 -7.24 -7.35 9.93
CA ILE A 33 -6.72 -7.75 11.25
C ILE A 33 -7.14 -6.71 12.30
N GLY A 34 -7.17 -7.10 13.56
CA GLY A 34 -7.39 -6.19 14.69
C GLY A 34 -8.57 -6.57 15.55
N PHE A 35 -8.66 -5.93 16.71
CA PHE A 35 -9.81 -6.03 17.60
C PHE A 35 -11.01 -5.29 17.01
N LYS A 36 -12.19 -5.85 17.14
CA LYS A 36 -13.43 -5.14 16.76
C LYS A 36 -13.72 -4.02 17.78
N PRO A 37 -14.35 -2.91 17.37
CA PRO A 37 -14.69 -1.82 18.27
C PRO A 37 -15.90 -2.16 19.15
N THR A 38 -15.71 -3.08 20.10
CA THR A 38 -16.73 -3.56 21.04
C THR A 38 -16.25 -3.46 22.49
N LYS A 39 -17.16 -3.52 23.45
CA LYS A 39 -16.83 -3.48 24.88
C LYS A 39 -16.02 -4.72 25.32
N GLU A 40 -16.26 -5.87 24.74
CA GLU A 40 -15.49 -7.10 24.97
C GLU A 40 -14.02 -6.92 24.55
N SER A 41 -13.76 -6.19 23.48
CA SER A 41 -12.40 -5.84 23.05
C SER A 41 -11.71 -4.90 24.04
N VAL A 42 -12.44 -4.00 24.68
CA VAL A 42 -11.92 -3.16 25.77
C VAL A 42 -11.45 -4.03 26.95
N ASP A 43 -12.29 -5.01 27.35
CA ASP A 43 -11.94 -5.94 28.45
C ASP A 43 -10.67 -6.75 28.12
N ILE A 44 -10.48 -7.13 26.86
CA ILE A 44 -9.26 -7.84 26.42
C ILE A 44 -8.05 -6.91 26.46
N ILE A 45 -8.17 -5.66 26.01
CA ILE A 45 -7.07 -4.68 26.04
C ILE A 45 -6.70 -4.32 27.45
N GLU A 46 -7.67 -4.23 28.36
CA GLU A 46 -7.40 -4.05 29.80
C GLU A 46 -6.55 -5.20 30.38
N LYS A 47 -6.84 -6.45 29.99
CA LYS A 47 -6.00 -7.60 30.36
C LYS A 47 -4.60 -7.51 29.76
N ILE A 48 -4.47 -7.07 28.49
CA ILE A 48 -3.17 -6.86 27.84
C ILE A 48 -2.36 -5.79 28.58
N ALA A 49 -3.00 -4.68 28.99
CA ALA A 49 -2.34 -3.59 29.72
C ALA A 49 -1.76 -4.04 31.09
N LYS A 50 -2.32 -5.10 31.67
CA LYS A 50 -1.87 -5.70 32.95
C LYS A 50 -0.77 -6.76 32.78
N LEU A 51 -0.42 -7.15 31.54
CA LEU A 51 0.64 -8.12 31.31
C LEU A 51 2.01 -7.57 31.68
N PRO A 52 2.84 -8.36 32.39
CA PRO A 52 4.19 -7.94 32.74
C PRO A 52 5.05 -7.60 31.50
N ASN A 53 5.84 -6.54 31.62
CA ASN A 53 6.74 -6.09 30.54
C ASN A 53 6.06 -5.75 29.20
N ILE A 54 4.75 -5.52 29.19
CA ILE A 54 4.03 -4.98 28.04
C ILE A 54 3.73 -3.49 28.30
N LYS A 55 4.07 -2.66 27.31
CA LYS A 55 3.73 -1.23 27.31
C LYS A 55 2.93 -0.91 26.07
N ILE A 56 1.64 -0.62 26.23
CA ILE A 56 0.80 -0.16 25.12
C ILE A 56 1.21 1.28 24.79
N GLN A 57 2.00 1.44 23.74
CA GLN A 57 2.52 2.73 23.29
C GLN A 57 1.58 3.44 22.34
N GLY A 58 0.79 2.69 21.57
CA GLY A 58 -0.10 3.28 20.59
C GLY A 58 -1.32 2.43 20.27
N ILE A 59 -2.27 3.07 19.59
CA ILE A 59 -3.46 2.43 19.04
C ILE A 59 -3.75 3.00 17.66
N PHE A 60 -4.18 2.14 16.74
CA PHE A 60 -4.45 2.57 15.37
C PHE A 60 -5.55 1.79 14.68
N THR A 61 -6.14 2.42 13.69
CA THR A 61 -6.95 1.76 12.67
C THR A 61 -6.35 1.95 11.28
N HIS A 62 -6.99 1.40 10.24
CA HIS A 62 -6.62 1.59 8.85
C HIS A 62 -7.88 1.81 8.03
N PHE A 63 -7.95 2.94 7.34
CA PHE A 63 -9.08 3.27 6.50
C PHE A 63 -9.10 2.40 5.25
N ALA A 64 -10.29 1.93 4.90
CA ALA A 64 -10.51 1.06 3.74
C ALA A 64 -10.67 1.87 2.44
N CYS A 65 -11.39 3.00 2.51
CA CYS A 65 -11.87 3.78 1.37
C CYS A 65 -11.43 5.25 1.42
N ALA A 66 -10.31 5.57 2.09
CA ALA A 66 -9.84 6.95 2.21
C ALA A 66 -9.39 7.57 0.88
N ASP A 67 -9.15 6.75 -0.13
CA ASP A 67 -8.74 7.14 -1.50
C ASP A 67 -9.91 7.30 -2.47
N GLU A 68 -11.14 6.96 -2.07
CA GLU A 68 -12.35 7.21 -2.84
C GLU A 68 -12.84 8.66 -2.66
N ALA A 69 -13.60 9.20 -3.64
CA ALA A 69 -14.18 10.53 -3.55
C ALA A 69 -15.21 10.62 -2.42
N ASP A 70 -16.04 9.58 -2.24
CA ASP A 70 -16.96 9.46 -1.12
C ASP A 70 -16.25 9.04 0.16
N LYS A 71 -16.15 9.93 1.12
CA LYS A 71 -15.49 9.72 2.41
C LYS A 71 -16.42 9.19 3.52
N THR A 72 -17.66 8.86 3.21
CA THR A 72 -18.68 8.45 4.21
C THR A 72 -18.18 7.29 5.08
N GLU A 73 -17.67 6.21 4.47
CA GLU A 73 -17.15 5.06 5.19
C GLU A 73 -15.92 5.43 6.03
N THR A 74 -15.08 6.32 5.53
CA THR A 74 -13.88 6.79 6.26
C THR A 74 -14.26 7.56 7.53
N TYR A 75 -15.25 8.44 7.46
CA TYR A 75 -15.78 9.14 8.64
C TYR A 75 -16.44 8.19 9.63
N GLU A 76 -17.15 7.17 9.16
CA GLU A 76 -17.75 6.16 10.04
C GLU A 76 -16.67 5.30 10.73
N GLN A 77 -15.59 4.95 10.03
CA GLN A 77 -14.45 4.27 10.63
C GLN A 77 -13.77 5.12 11.72
N GLU A 78 -13.63 6.41 11.49
CA GLU A 78 -13.10 7.37 12.47
C GLU A 78 -14.01 7.48 13.67
N ARG A 79 -15.33 7.63 13.47
CA ARG A 79 -16.30 7.68 14.56
C ARG A 79 -16.23 6.43 15.46
N LYS A 80 -16.12 5.24 14.87
CA LYS A 80 -15.93 3.98 15.61
C LYS A 80 -14.62 3.98 16.39
N TYR A 81 -13.56 4.52 15.79
CA TYR A 81 -12.27 4.63 16.43
C TYR A 81 -12.30 5.54 17.65
N ASP A 82 -12.84 6.76 17.52
CA ASP A 82 -12.93 7.73 18.61
C ASP A 82 -13.84 7.23 19.73
N GLN A 83 -14.95 6.59 19.40
CA GLN A 83 -15.81 5.95 20.40
C GLN A 83 -15.08 4.87 21.19
N PHE A 84 -14.23 4.09 20.53
CA PHE A 84 -13.44 3.06 21.20
C PHE A 84 -12.36 3.66 22.12
N ILE A 85 -11.73 4.75 21.70
CA ILE A 85 -10.80 5.51 22.55
C ILE A 85 -11.50 5.98 23.82
N THR A 86 -12.70 6.57 23.70
CA THR A 86 -13.51 6.98 24.84
C THR A 86 -13.75 5.82 25.81
N TRP A 87 -14.10 4.63 25.31
CA TRP A 87 -14.31 3.46 26.16
C TRP A 87 -13.05 2.97 26.88
N LEU A 88 -11.87 3.12 26.28
CA LEU A 88 -10.60 2.83 26.96
C LEU A 88 -10.31 3.87 28.07
N GLU A 89 -10.53 5.13 27.78
CA GLU A 89 -10.34 6.23 28.75
C GLU A 89 -11.31 6.13 29.94
N GLU A 90 -12.56 5.65 29.75
CA GLU A 90 -13.51 5.31 30.81
C GLU A 90 -13.00 4.20 31.77
N ARG A 91 -11.99 3.43 31.36
CA ARG A 91 -11.31 2.38 32.12
C ARG A 91 -9.92 2.79 32.60
N ASP A 92 -9.61 4.09 32.60
CA ASP A 92 -8.29 4.64 32.94
C ASP A 92 -7.13 4.09 32.06
N ILE A 93 -7.44 3.66 30.82
CA ILE A 93 -6.45 3.19 29.84
C ILE A 93 -6.14 4.31 28.85
N TYR A 94 -5.10 5.07 29.15
CA TYR A 94 -4.63 6.18 28.31
C TYR A 94 -3.49 5.72 27.40
N ILE A 95 -3.71 5.79 26.08
CA ILE A 95 -2.73 5.38 25.09
C ILE A 95 -2.14 6.62 24.42
N PRO A 96 -0.82 6.84 24.53
CA PRO A 96 -0.20 8.12 24.15
C PRO A 96 -0.18 8.38 22.63
N ILE A 97 -0.04 7.35 21.78
CA ILE A 97 0.08 7.53 20.33
C ILE A 97 -1.16 7.00 19.63
N LYS A 98 -1.97 7.89 19.11
CA LYS A 98 -3.16 7.58 18.33
C LYS A 98 -2.86 7.85 16.85
N HIS A 99 -3.15 6.90 15.95
CA HIS A 99 -2.90 7.10 14.53
C HIS A 99 -3.86 6.34 13.62
N VAL A 100 -4.39 7.04 12.64
CA VAL A 100 -5.41 6.51 11.71
C VAL A 100 -4.99 6.69 10.25
N SER A 101 -4.29 7.79 9.93
CA SER A 101 -4.03 8.22 8.56
C SER A 101 -3.11 7.29 7.79
N ASN A 102 -3.56 6.86 6.61
CA ASN A 102 -2.78 6.25 5.54
C ASN A 102 -2.41 7.32 4.48
N SER A 103 -1.84 6.93 3.35
CA SER A 103 -1.42 7.86 2.28
C SER A 103 -2.55 8.74 1.76
N ALA A 104 -3.73 8.19 1.54
CA ALA A 104 -4.87 8.93 1.01
C ALA A 104 -5.39 9.97 2.02
N SER A 105 -5.55 9.58 3.28
CA SER A 105 -5.99 10.51 4.31
C SER A 105 -4.96 11.58 4.67
N ILE A 106 -3.66 11.34 4.42
CA ILE A 106 -2.63 12.39 4.53
C ILE A 106 -2.86 13.48 3.48
N ILE A 107 -3.30 13.10 2.29
CA ILE A 107 -3.57 14.03 1.18
C ILE A 107 -4.89 14.78 1.41
N ASP A 108 -5.99 14.04 1.66
CA ASP A 108 -7.34 14.58 1.54
C ASP A 108 -8.02 14.94 2.87
N LEU A 109 -7.46 14.51 4.03
CA LEU A 109 -8.17 14.60 5.32
C LEU A 109 -7.30 15.23 6.40
N ASP A 110 -7.19 16.56 6.40
CA ASP A 110 -6.33 17.31 7.34
C ASP A 110 -6.66 17.08 8.82
N GLY A 111 -7.93 16.88 9.17
CA GLY A 111 -8.37 16.66 10.56
C GLY A 111 -8.01 15.29 11.16
N PHE A 112 -7.44 14.36 10.38
CA PHE A 112 -7.24 12.96 10.77
C PHE A 112 -5.79 12.60 11.12
N ARG A 113 -4.89 13.57 11.23
CA ARG A 113 -3.45 13.29 11.45
C ARG A 113 -3.14 12.73 12.84
N LYS A 114 -3.90 13.11 13.87
CA LYS A 114 -3.70 12.72 15.27
C LYS A 114 -2.21 12.85 15.68
N ASP A 115 -1.66 11.90 16.44
CA ASP A 115 -0.27 11.98 16.92
C ASP A 115 0.77 11.48 15.91
N MET A 116 0.36 10.68 14.92
CA MET A 116 1.25 10.09 13.91
C MET A 116 0.50 9.76 12.64
N VAL A 117 1.18 9.89 11.51
CA VAL A 117 0.69 9.46 10.19
C VAL A 117 1.54 8.30 9.66
N ARG A 118 0.97 7.50 8.76
CA ARG A 118 1.66 6.38 8.12
C ARG A 118 1.73 6.59 6.63
N SER A 119 2.80 7.26 6.18
CA SER A 119 3.11 7.42 4.77
C SER A 119 3.44 6.05 4.17
N GLY A 120 2.60 5.59 3.28
CA GLY A 120 2.75 4.33 2.53
C GLY A 120 3.16 4.59 1.09
N ILE A 121 2.24 4.38 0.15
CA ILE A 121 2.51 4.47 -1.30
C ILE A 121 3.05 5.85 -1.74
N ILE A 122 2.67 6.94 -1.06
CA ILE A 122 3.19 8.27 -1.34
C ILE A 122 4.71 8.39 -1.10
N THR A 123 5.29 7.57 -0.23
CA THR A 123 6.75 7.51 -0.04
C THR A 123 7.48 7.04 -1.29
N TYR A 124 6.80 6.24 -2.12
CA TYR A 124 7.33 5.80 -3.41
C TYR A 124 7.01 6.77 -4.56
N GLY A 125 6.38 7.91 -4.25
CA GLY A 125 6.02 8.93 -5.24
C GLY A 125 4.82 8.58 -6.10
N LEU A 126 3.90 7.77 -5.57
CA LEU A 126 2.69 7.34 -6.27
C LEU A 126 1.45 7.79 -5.51
N TYR A 127 0.45 8.26 -6.23
CA TYR A 127 -0.86 8.56 -5.66
C TYR A 127 -1.64 7.27 -5.36
N PRO A 128 -2.41 7.22 -4.25
CA PRO A 128 -3.19 6.03 -3.87
C PRO A 128 -4.24 5.62 -4.91
N SER A 129 -4.89 6.59 -5.55
CA SER A 129 -5.89 6.39 -6.61
C SER A 129 -5.94 7.61 -7.55
N GLU A 130 -6.78 7.54 -8.57
CA GLU A 130 -7.05 8.69 -9.45
C GLU A 130 -7.98 9.73 -8.80
N GLU A 131 -8.67 9.39 -7.70
CA GLU A 131 -9.68 10.23 -7.05
C GLU A 131 -9.09 11.14 -5.96
N VAL A 132 -7.86 10.90 -5.49
CA VAL A 132 -7.22 11.78 -4.50
C VAL A 132 -6.77 13.09 -5.12
N SER A 133 -6.75 14.14 -4.31
CA SER A 133 -6.31 15.50 -4.71
C SER A 133 -4.84 15.49 -5.09
N LYS A 134 -4.53 15.74 -6.36
CA LYS A 134 -3.15 15.72 -6.88
C LYS A 134 -2.40 17.05 -6.66
N ASP A 135 -3.14 18.10 -6.29
CA ASP A 135 -2.58 19.44 -6.09
C ASP A 135 -1.98 19.66 -4.69
N VAL A 136 -2.23 18.73 -3.76
CA VAL A 136 -1.79 18.84 -2.36
C VAL A 136 -0.32 18.48 -2.19
N LEU A 137 0.19 17.48 -2.93
CA LEU A 137 1.56 17.00 -2.87
C LEU A 137 2.16 16.84 -4.26
N ASP A 138 3.34 17.40 -4.51
CA ASP A 138 4.14 17.11 -5.70
C ASP A 138 4.90 15.80 -5.51
N LEU A 139 4.27 14.68 -5.89
CA LEU A 139 4.86 13.36 -5.77
C LEU A 139 5.73 13.03 -6.98
N ARG A 140 6.94 12.55 -6.70
CA ARG A 140 7.89 12.10 -7.72
C ARG A 140 8.20 10.63 -7.54
N PRO A 141 8.03 9.79 -8.59
CA PRO A 141 8.37 8.37 -8.52
C PRO A 141 9.80 8.15 -8.02
N ALA A 142 9.93 7.32 -6.98
CA ALA A 142 11.22 7.03 -6.36
C ALA A 142 12.01 5.93 -7.10
N MET A 143 11.35 5.20 -8.04
CA MET A 143 11.94 4.10 -8.78
C MET A 143 11.70 4.28 -10.28
N GLU A 144 12.73 4.01 -11.07
CA GLU A 144 12.71 4.04 -12.53
C GLU A 144 13.38 2.78 -13.07
N LEU A 145 12.72 2.08 -14.02
CA LEU A 145 13.31 0.96 -14.72
C LEU A 145 13.98 1.47 -16.01
N LYS A 146 15.30 1.29 -16.12
CA LYS A 146 16.09 1.65 -17.30
C LYS A 146 16.66 0.42 -17.96
N THR A 147 16.73 0.46 -19.29
CA THR A 147 17.35 -0.57 -20.11
C THR A 147 17.89 0.04 -21.39
N HIS A 148 18.36 -0.75 -22.32
CA HIS A 148 18.91 -0.31 -23.62
C HIS A 148 18.31 -1.13 -24.77
N ILE A 149 18.37 -0.61 -25.98
CA ILE A 149 18.00 -1.34 -27.18
C ILE A 149 19.18 -2.26 -27.56
N VAL A 150 18.90 -3.54 -27.73
CA VAL A 150 19.92 -4.53 -28.12
C VAL A 150 19.91 -4.83 -29.62
N TYR A 151 18.76 -4.62 -30.30
CA TYR A 151 18.65 -4.86 -31.71
C TYR A 151 17.59 -3.94 -32.36
N ILE A 152 17.86 -3.50 -33.59
CA ILE A 152 16.91 -2.74 -34.39
C ILE A 152 16.83 -3.40 -35.76
N LYS A 153 15.61 -3.62 -36.27
CA LYS A 153 15.31 -4.11 -37.61
C LYS A 153 14.12 -3.40 -38.20
N GLU A 154 13.99 -3.52 -39.53
CA GLU A 154 12.77 -3.16 -40.24
C GLU A 154 12.06 -4.43 -40.66
N VAL A 155 10.73 -4.43 -40.57
CA VAL A 155 9.85 -5.51 -41.06
C VAL A 155 8.83 -4.92 -42.00
N GLU A 156 8.43 -5.68 -43.00
CA GLU A 156 7.46 -5.24 -44.01
C GLU A 156 6.02 -5.30 -43.44
N ALA A 157 5.07 -4.72 -44.19
CA ALA A 157 3.65 -4.82 -43.84
C ALA A 157 3.17 -6.29 -43.91
N GLY A 158 2.28 -6.67 -43.01
CA GLY A 158 1.72 -8.01 -42.91
C GLY A 158 2.54 -9.00 -42.12
N GLU A 159 3.66 -8.58 -41.51
CA GLU A 159 4.48 -9.47 -40.70
C GLU A 159 4.00 -9.56 -39.26
N GLY A 160 3.93 -10.80 -38.73
CA GLY A 160 3.56 -11.08 -37.34
C GLY A 160 4.71 -10.88 -36.36
N ILE A 161 4.44 -10.25 -35.25
CA ILE A 161 5.45 -9.93 -34.20
C ILE A 161 5.23 -10.79 -32.98
N SER A 162 6.32 -11.39 -32.47
CA SER A 162 6.39 -12.19 -31.25
C SER A 162 5.48 -13.42 -31.26
N TYR A 163 5.34 -14.09 -30.11
CA TYR A 163 4.57 -15.33 -30.00
C TYR A 163 3.11 -15.18 -30.41
N ASN A 164 2.62 -16.14 -31.19
CA ASN A 164 1.27 -16.24 -31.69
C ASN A 164 0.86 -15.07 -32.64
N HIS A 165 1.82 -14.26 -33.08
CA HIS A 165 1.58 -13.14 -33.98
C HIS A 165 0.41 -12.26 -33.56
N THR A 166 0.34 -11.94 -32.24
CA THR A 166 -0.75 -11.16 -31.68
C THR A 166 -0.76 -9.70 -32.15
N TYR A 167 0.30 -9.27 -32.79
CA TYR A 167 0.42 -8.01 -33.49
C TYR A 167 0.92 -8.31 -34.92
N VAL A 168 0.29 -7.69 -35.90
CA VAL A 168 0.69 -7.75 -37.33
C VAL A 168 0.93 -6.32 -37.80
N THR A 169 2.03 -6.09 -38.47
CA THR A 169 2.38 -4.77 -39.01
C THR A 169 1.44 -4.34 -40.12
N ASP A 170 0.94 -3.13 -40.11
CA ASP A 170 0.10 -2.52 -41.12
C ASP A 170 0.91 -1.85 -42.25
N LYS A 171 2.17 -1.58 -41.99
CA LYS A 171 3.13 -0.91 -42.86
C LYS A 171 4.55 -1.33 -42.52
N LYS A 172 5.50 -0.97 -43.40
CA LYS A 172 6.93 -1.10 -43.04
C LYS A 172 7.25 -0.41 -41.76
N THR A 173 7.71 -1.17 -40.75
CA THR A 173 7.84 -0.74 -39.37
C THR A 173 9.24 -1.02 -38.82
N LYS A 174 9.84 -0.04 -38.20
CA LYS A 174 11.10 -0.20 -37.46
C LYS A 174 10.82 -0.74 -36.06
N ILE A 175 11.43 -1.87 -35.72
CA ILE A 175 11.24 -2.56 -34.46
C ILE A 175 12.55 -2.56 -33.66
N ALA A 176 12.46 -2.23 -32.38
CA ALA A 176 13.55 -2.31 -31.42
C ALA A 176 13.30 -3.46 -30.45
N THR A 177 14.30 -4.29 -30.21
CA THR A 177 14.28 -5.34 -29.20
C THR A 177 14.89 -4.83 -27.89
N ILE A 178 14.19 -5.04 -26.80
CA ILE A 178 14.54 -4.61 -25.45
C ILE A 178 14.83 -5.85 -24.60
N PRO A 179 16.01 -5.96 -23.94
CA PRO A 179 16.42 -7.13 -23.15
C PRO A 179 15.84 -7.09 -21.72
N VAL A 180 14.53 -7.09 -21.62
CA VAL A 180 13.76 -7.18 -20.38
C VAL A 180 12.54 -8.02 -20.64
N GLY A 181 12.27 -9.02 -19.82
CA GLY A 181 11.13 -9.90 -19.96
C GLY A 181 10.48 -10.27 -18.62
N TYR A 182 9.54 -11.22 -18.66
CA TYR A 182 8.81 -11.59 -17.46
C TYR A 182 9.68 -12.34 -16.43
N ALA A 183 10.80 -12.93 -16.80
CA ALA A 183 11.78 -13.52 -15.88
C ALA A 183 12.49 -12.45 -15.04
N ASP A 184 12.57 -11.20 -15.53
CA ASP A 184 13.11 -10.05 -14.81
C ASP A 184 12.05 -9.38 -13.91
N GLY A 185 10.81 -9.90 -13.89
CA GLY A 185 9.69 -9.31 -13.17
C GLY A 185 8.87 -8.31 -14.00
N TYR A 186 9.17 -8.13 -15.30
CA TYR A 186 8.39 -7.25 -16.15
C TYR A 186 7.02 -7.84 -16.46
N PRO A 187 5.90 -7.15 -16.19
CA PRO A 187 4.57 -7.76 -16.25
C PRO A 187 4.19 -8.20 -17.68
N ARG A 188 3.96 -9.50 -17.90
CA ARG A 188 3.51 -10.03 -19.18
C ARG A 188 2.16 -9.46 -19.63
N SER A 189 1.34 -9.00 -18.70
CA SER A 189 0.06 -8.31 -18.96
C SER A 189 0.18 -7.00 -19.73
N LEU A 190 1.40 -6.42 -19.80
CA LEU A 190 1.71 -5.23 -20.59
C LEU A 190 1.94 -5.54 -22.07
N SER A 191 1.89 -6.81 -22.51
CA SER A 191 1.95 -7.21 -23.92
C SER A 191 0.91 -6.45 -24.74
N SER A 192 1.34 -5.77 -25.80
CA SER A 192 0.52 -4.91 -26.69
C SER A 192 -0.27 -3.79 -25.99
N LYS A 193 0.08 -3.46 -24.74
CA LYS A 193 -0.57 -2.39 -23.92
C LYS A 193 0.44 -1.39 -23.36
N GLY A 194 1.61 -1.87 -23.00
CA GLY A 194 2.64 -1.05 -22.40
C GLY A 194 3.28 -0.09 -23.42
N LYS A 195 4.00 0.87 -22.88
CA LYS A 195 4.81 1.83 -23.64
C LYS A 195 6.18 1.95 -22.99
N VAL A 196 7.20 2.20 -23.78
CA VAL A 196 8.55 2.57 -23.33
C VAL A 196 8.88 3.98 -23.77
N LEU A 197 9.72 4.66 -23.01
CA LEU A 197 10.19 6.00 -23.34
C LEU A 197 11.58 5.88 -24.01
N ILE A 198 11.67 6.34 -25.26
CA ILE A 198 12.92 6.34 -26.03
C ILE A 198 13.22 7.78 -26.45
N ARG A 199 14.30 8.35 -25.94
CA ARG A 199 14.70 9.76 -26.23
C ARG A 199 13.55 10.75 -26.04
N GLY A 200 12.77 10.61 -24.97
CA GLY A 200 11.64 11.49 -24.66
C GLY A 200 10.36 11.22 -25.46
N GLN A 201 10.30 10.17 -26.28
CA GLN A 201 9.12 9.79 -27.06
C GLN A 201 8.60 8.42 -26.64
N TYR A 202 7.28 8.28 -26.53
CA TYR A 202 6.67 6.99 -26.23
C TYR A 202 6.63 6.09 -27.46
N ALA A 203 7.14 4.87 -27.30
CA ALA A 203 6.99 3.79 -28.27
C ALA A 203 6.13 2.66 -27.65
N PRO A 204 5.13 2.12 -28.39
CA PRO A 204 4.30 1.04 -27.88
C PRO A 204 5.08 -0.27 -27.81
N ILE A 205 4.77 -1.11 -26.82
CA ILE A 205 5.18 -2.51 -26.81
C ILE A 205 4.24 -3.27 -27.73
N ILE A 206 4.79 -3.88 -28.77
CA ILE A 206 4.02 -4.64 -29.77
C ILE A 206 4.29 -6.14 -29.64
N GLY A 207 3.25 -6.94 -29.81
CA GLY A 207 3.33 -8.39 -29.61
C GLY A 207 3.45 -8.79 -28.14
N ARG A 208 3.83 -10.03 -27.87
CA ARG A 208 3.93 -10.57 -26.50
C ARG A 208 5.29 -10.31 -25.88
N ILE A 209 5.30 -9.97 -24.61
CA ILE A 209 6.50 -9.93 -23.77
C ILE A 209 6.96 -11.38 -23.56
N CYS A 210 8.24 -11.65 -23.85
CA CYS A 210 8.87 -12.96 -23.72
C CYS A 210 9.58 -13.11 -22.36
N MET A 211 10.31 -14.19 -22.16
CA MET A 211 11.00 -14.49 -20.91
C MET A 211 12.03 -13.41 -20.59
N ASP A 212 12.89 -13.08 -21.54
CA ASP A 212 14.08 -12.23 -21.34
C ASP A 212 14.05 -10.95 -22.18
N GLN A 213 13.02 -10.76 -23.02
CA GLN A 213 12.95 -9.62 -23.94
C GLN A 213 11.54 -9.35 -24.48
N PHE A 214 11.36 -8.17 -25.01
CA PHE A 214 10.21 -7.79 -25.83
C PHE A 214 10.61 -6.86 -26.96
#